data_baa10bcbf45a65303b54f14127588f92
#
_entry.id   baa10bcbf45a65303b54f14127588f92
#
_cell.length_a   1.000
_cell.length_b   1.000
_cell.length_c   1.000
_cell.angle_alpha   90.00
_cell.angle_beta   90.00
_cell.angle_gamma   90.00
#
_symmetry.space_group_name_H-M   'P 1'
#
loop_
_entity.id
_entity.type
_entity.pdbx_description
1 polymer ?
#
loop_
_entity_poly.entity_id
_entity_poly.type
_entity_poly.pdbx_seq_one_letter_code
_entity_poly.pdbx_strand_id
1 'polypeptide(L)'
;MNGKVKRAALIVMAGMIVSRLLGYVRYKTIFYYFGRGPETDAFLGAFAVPDLIYILESGGALTAAFIPVFTRLLEKENKEEAWRLFSAIVNISLAVILPSIALGMAFAPQLTRAIVPGFNSSPETHKLCYEIMRMLFPMVVFTGMSAILSGVLHAHQHFVAPTISWCLHNIGIISAAVFLGSIYGIKGLAYGVLAGTVGMVAVQLPVVVSKGVRYRPVMGRGDPNVKIVLKLFLPAMLGMSISQINLLILPVTFGSFMGEGAVTALQGSVRLLMLPLGIFGSAISMAIFPTLAQQAGSGRMDEFKSTLARGISATFAFSLPSMAAFIIAGAPISRVLFGGGQFSVDDCLATAFALSFYSVGLPAHTAIQVISRGYYSLNDTRTPLFVGLFSVAVITIPFSLGLVGLGSFSIDVLSWSVPMGWSMWIFKISPFYYLGIALKGLTFGGVALGVSMAALFNFAALLAILNRKAPGFDTRGVLKSFARVGAATAAAAAACWAAMSATSGLDPAAQTIASLAACGAVFIAAGKFLKVAEIDDMTGMTLKRFRRKQG
;
A
#
# COMPACT_ATOMS: atom_id res chain seq x y z
N MET A 1 24.44 9.76 18.21
CA MET A 1 24.17 8.48 17.49
C MET A 1 25.49 7.83 17.10
N ASN A 2 25.74 6.60 17.57
CA ASN A 2 26.96 5.83 17.25
C ASN A 2 27.11 5.65 15.74
N GLY A 3 28.34 5.74 15.21
CA GLY A 3 28.62 5.59 13.77
C GLY A 3 28.07 4.31 13.14
N LYS A 4 28.00 3.22 13.91
CA LYS A 4 27.40 1.94 13.51
C LYS A 4 25.89 2.06 13.22
N VAL A 5 25.15 2.81 14.06
CA VAL A 5 23.69 3.04 13.88
C VAL A 5 23.42 3.90 12.65
N LYS A 6 24.25 4.93 12.39
CA LYS A 6 24.13 5.76 11.18
C LYS A 6 24.37 4.95 9.90
N ARG A 7 25.38 4.08 9.90
CA ARG A 7 25.70 3.22 8.76
C ARG A 7 24.60 2.18 8.49
N ALA A 8 24.05 1.56 9.53
CA ALA A 8 22.93 0.64 9.42
C ALA A 8 21.67 1.33 8.86
N ALA A 9 21.35 2.53 9.37
CA ALA A 9 20.21 3.31 8.86
C ALA A 9 20.38 3.70 7.38
N LEU A 10 21.57 4.08 6.95
CA LEU A 10 21.87 4.39 5.54
C LEU A 10 21.71 3.15 4.64
N ILE A 11 22.19 1.98 5.06
CA ILE A 11 22.04 0.73 4.31
C ILE A 11 20.54 0.37 4.17
N VAL A 12 19.78 0.47 5.24
CA VAL A 12 18.33 0.19 5.20
C VAL A 12 17.62 1.17 4.26
N MET A 13 17.91 2.47 4.37
CA MET A 13 17.29 3.47 3.50
C MET A 13 17.66 3.25 2.02
N ALA A 14 18.92 3.02 1.72
CA ALA A 14 19.36 2.72 0.35
C ALA A 14 18.67 1.45 -0.20
N GLY A 15 18.61 0.40 0.60
CA GLY A 15 17.97 -0.85 0.21
C GLY A 15 16.45 -0.70 0.02
N MET A 16 15.77 0.09 0.85
CA MET A 16 14.35 0.40 0.65
C MET A 16 14.11 1.18 -0.65
N ILE A 17 14.99 2.12 -0.99
CA ILE A 17 14.90 2.86 -2.26
C ILE A 17 15.11 1.90 -3.43
N VAL A 18 16.16 1.08 -3.39
CA VAL A 18 16.45 0.09 -4.45
C VAL A 18 15.28 -0.88 -4.62
N SER A 19 14.73 -1.43 -3.53
CA SER A 19 13.60 -2.34 -3.58
C SER A 19 12.35 -1.68 -4.17
N ARG A 20 12.08 -0.41 -3.86
CA ARG A 20 10.97 0.35 -4.45
C ARG A 20 11.18 0.57 -5.95
N LEU A 21 12.37 0.97 -6.36
CA LEU A 21 12.71 1.12 -7.79
C LEU A 21 12.56 -0.20 -8.55
N LEU A 22 13.05 -1.31 -7.99
CA LEU A 22 12.84 -2.64 -8.57
C LEU A 22 11.35 -3.01 -8.66
N GLY A 23 10.55 -2.60 -7.69
CA GLY A 23 9.08 -2.76 -7.75
C GLY A 23 8.45 -2.05 -8.96
N TYR A 24 8.92 -0.84 -9.30
CA TYR A 24 8.47 -0.14 -10.52
C TYR A 24 8.98 -0.83 -11.79
N VAL A 25 10.26 -1.19 -11.83
CA VAL A 25 10.83 -1.94 -12.96
C VAL A 25 10.05 -3.24 -13.17
N ARG A 26 9.65 -3.93 -12.13
CA ARG A 26 8.80 -5.13 -12.21
C ARG A 26 7.48 -4.85 -12.94
N TYR A 27 6.72 -3.81 -12.52
CA TYR A 27 5.45 -3.49 -13.18
C TYR A 27 5.67 -3.01 -14.61
N LYS A 28 6.69 -2.18 -14.87
CA LYS A 28 7.08 -1.79 -16.22
C LYS A 28 7.37 -3.02 -17.09
N THR A 29 8.12 -3.98 -16.57
CA THR A 29 8.48 -5.20 -17.30
C THR A 29 7.24 -6.06 -17.58
N ILE A 30 6.35 -6.25 -16.59
CA ILE A 30 5.10 -6.99 -16.80
C ILE A 30 4.26 -6.31 -17.88
N PHE A 31 4.05 -5.01 -17.80
CA PHE A 31 3.25 -4.26 -18.76
C PHE A 31 3.90 -4.22 -20.15
N TYR A 32 5.23 -4.12 -20.21
CA TYR A 32 5.97 -4.11 -21.48
C TYR A 32 5.81 -5.41 -22.26
N TYR A 33 5.82 -6.57 -21.60
CA TYR A 33 5.72 -7.87 -22.26
C TYR A 33 4.28 -8.35 -22.45
N PHE A 34 3.33 -7.96 -21.62
CA PHE A 34 1.98 -8.51 -21.61
C PHE A 34 0.88 -7.46 -21.88
N GLY A 35 1.20 -6.17 -21.84
CA GLY A 35 0.23 -5.11 -22.11
C GLY A 35 -0.89 -5.00 -21.07
N ARG A 36 -1.97 -4.33 -21.47
CA ARG A 36 -3.22 -4.19 -20.74
C ARG A 36 -4.29 -5.07 -21.39
N GLY A 37 -4.59 -6.21 -20.79
CA GLY A 37 -5.54 -7.16 -21.37
C GLY A 37 -5.94 -8.25 -20.38
N PRO A 38 -6.73 -9.22 -20.84
CA PRO A 38 -7.29 -10.27 -19.99
C PRO A 38 -6.22 -11.14 -19.30
N GLU A 39 -5.08 -11.35 -19.93
CA GLU A 39 -3.98 -12.12 -19.33
C GLU A 39 -3.39 -11.39 -18.12
N THR A 40 -3.06 -10.11 -18.29
CA THR A 40 -2.52 -9.29 -17.19
C THR A 40 -3.55 -9.09 -16.07
N ASP A 41 -4.82 -8.91 -16.44
CA ASP A 41 -5.93 -8.84 -15.47
C ASP A 41 -6.06 -10.15 -14.69
N ALA A 42 -5.97 -11.32 -15.36
CA ALA A 42 -6.00 -12.63 -14.72
C ALA A 42 -4.82 -12.82 -13.74
N PHE A 43 -3.60 -12.42 -14.13
CA PHE A 43 -2.43 -12.48 -13.26
C PHE A 43 -2.58 -11.58 -12.02
N LEU A 44 -3.01 -10.33 -12.21
CA LEU A 44 -3.21 -9.38 -11.11
C LEU A 44 -4.36 -9.81 -10.19
N GLY A 45 -5.44 -10.36 -10.76
CA GLY A 45 -6.55 -10.96 -10.02
C GLY A 45 -6.12 -12.16 -9.19
N ALA A 46 -5.34 -13.06 -9.80
CA ALA A 46 -4.79 -14.24 -9.13
C ALA A 46 -3.84 -13.89 -7.98
N PHE A 47 -3.12 -12.77 -8.10
CA PHE A 47 -2.17 -12.30 -7.09
C PHE A 47 -2.86 -11.69 -5.85
N ALA A 48 -4.12 -11.26 -5.98
CA ALA A 48 -4.82 -10.50 -4.96
C ALA A 48 -4.86 -11.20 -3.59
N VAL A 49 -5.20 -12.50 -3.53
CA VAL A 49 -5.28 -13.25 -2.26
C VAL A 49 -3.91 -13.60 -1.71
N PRO A 50 -3.01 -14.22 -2.48
CA PRO A 50 -1.67 -14.49 -1.97
C PRO A 50 -0.91 -13.23 -1.53
N ASP A 51 -1.07 -12.10 -2.26
CA ASP A 51 -0.43 -10.82 -1.91
C ASP A 51 -1.03 -10.22 -0.62
N LEU A 52 -2.35 -10.35 -0.42
CA LEU A 52 -2.97 -9.94 0.84
C LEU A 52 -2.37 -10.71 2.03
N ILE A 53 -2.29 -12.04 1.94
CA ILE A 53 -1.70 -12.87 2.99
C ILE A 53 -0.24 -12.46 3.22
N TYR A 54 0.52 -12.29 2.14
CA TYR A 54 1.90 -11.82 2.19
C TYR A 54 2.05 -10.46 2.89
N ILE A 55 1.21 -9.48 2.58
CA ILE A 55 1.25 -8.16 3.21
C ILE A 55 0.90 -8.25 4.71
N LEU A 56 -0.05 -9.10 5.08
CA LEU A 56 -0.43 -9.30 6.47
C LEU A 56 0.68 -9.95 7.29
N GLU A 57 1.40 -10.91 6.72
CA GLU A 57 2.52 -11.58 7.35
C GLU A 57 3.78 -10.69 7.40
N SER A 58 4.16 -10.12 6.25
CA SER A 58 5.40 -9.34 6.09
C SER A 58 5.25 -7.86 6.40
N GLY A 59 4.03 -7.32 6.28
CA GLY A 59 3.70 -5.91 6.41
C GLY A 59 3.86 -5.31 7.81
N GLY A 60 4.50 -6.02 8.72
CA GLY A 60 4.89 -5.53 10.03
C GLY A 60 4.05 -6.05 11.21
N ALA A 61 2.92 -6.73 10.99
CA ALA A 61 2.12 -7.26 12.11
C ALA A 61 2.90 -8.32 12.90
N LEU A 62 3.50 -9.29 12.19
CA LEU A 62 4.29 -10.34 12.82
C LEU A 62 5.60 -9.79 13.39
N THR A 63 6.31 -8.95 12.64
CA THR A 63 7.55 -8.32 13.10
C THR A 63 7.30 -7.41 14.31
N ALA A 64 6.23 -6.63 14.31
CA ALA A 64 5.87 -5.75 15.43
C ALA A 64 5.51 -6.55 16.70
N ALA A 65 4.92 -7.72 16.56
CA ALA A 65 4.58 -8.58 17.69
C ALA A 65 5.78 -9.44 18.17
N PHE A 66 6.58 -9.97 17.24
CA PHE A 66 7.65 -10.91 17.53
C PHE A 66 8.93 -10.23 18.03
N ILE A 67 9.38 -9.14 17.36
CA ILE A 67 10.67 -8.50 17.67
C ILE A 67 10.79 -8.09 19.14
N PRO A 68 9.82 -7.38 19.77
CA PRO A 68 9.98 -6.95 21.15
C PRO A 68 10.13 -8.10 22.14
N VAL A 69 9.39 -9.20 21.91
CA VAL A 69 9.43 -10.38 22.80
C VAL A 69 10.75 -11.12 22.61
N PHE A 70 11.16 -11.34 21.37
CA PHE A 70 12.40 -12.04 21.05
C PHE A 70 13.65 -11.26 21.50
N THR A 71 13.70 -9.94 21.28
CA THR A 71 14.80 -9.08 21.74
C THR A 71 14.92 -9.09 23.25
N ARG A 72 13.79 -8.99 23.98
CA ARG A 72 13.78 -9.07 25.46
C ARG A 72 14.37 -10.38 25.97
N LEU A 73 14.13 -11.51 25.30
CA LEU A 73 14.70 -12.80 25.67
C LEU A 73 16.22 -12.84 25.39
N LEU A 74 16.67 -12.23 24.29
CA LEU A 74 18.10 -12.11 23.99
C LEU A 74 18.84 -11.22 25.01
N GLU A 75 18.25 -10.10 25.42
CA GLU A 75 18.82 -9.18 26.42
C GLU A 75 18.95 -9.83 27.81
N LYS A 76 18.04 -10.75 28.15
CA LYS A 76 18.11 -11.55 29.39
C LYS A 76 19.08 -12.73 29.29
N GLU A 77 19.86 -12.80 28.21
CA GLU A 77 20.79 -13.93 27.91
C GLU A 77 20.11 -15.31 27.83
N ASN A 78 18.77 -15.34 27.79
CA ASN A 78 18.00 -16.58 27.68
C ASN A 78 17.83 -17.01 26.22
N LYS A 79 18.96 -17.35 25.58
CA LYS A 79 19.00 -17.74 24.16
C LYS A 79 18.17 -18.99 23.88
N GLU A 80 18.08 -19.90 24.83
CA GLU A 80 17.32 -21.15 24.66
C GLU A 80 15.83 -20.88 24.54
N GLU A 81 15.27 -20.02 25.39
CA GLU A 81 13.88 -19.58 25.31
C GLU A 81 13.61 -18.77 24.05
N ALA A 82 14.54 -17.90 23.63
CA ALA A 82 14.42 -17.16 22.39
C ALA A 82 14.30 -18.09 21.18
N TRP A 83 15.14 -19.12 21.07
CA TRP A 83 15.07 -20.10 19.98
C TRP A 83 13.88 -21.04 20.09
N ARG A 84 13.41 -21.31 21.30
CA ARG A 84 12.16 -22.03 21.53
C ARG A 84 10.97 -21.22 21.02
N LEU A 85 10.91 -19.92 21.35
CA LEU A 85 9.89 -19.00 20.82
C LEU A 85 9.92 -18.94 19.30
N PHE A 86 11.10 -18.77 18.68
CA PHE A 86 11.27 -18.79 17.23
C PHE A 86 10.70 -20.07 16.63
N SER A 87 11.08 -21.23 17.16
CA SER A 87 10.62 -22.54 16.69
C SER A 87 9.11 -22.71 16.83
N ALA A 88 8.54 -22.26 17.94
CA ALA A 88 7.09 -22.30 18.17
C ALA A 88 6.33 -21.41 17.16
N ILE A 89 6.80 -20.20 16.92
CA ILE A 89 6.17 -19.29 15.93
C ILE A 89 6.27 -19.86 14.52
N VAL A 90 7.43 -20.42 14.12
CA VAL A 90 7.60 -21.10 12.82
C VAL A 90 6.59 -22.26 12.71
N ASN A 91 6.50 -23.13 13.70
CA ASN A 91 5.62 -24.30 13.65
C ASN A 91 4.14 -23.93 13.66
N ILE A 92 3.74 -22.94 14.46
CA ILE A 92 2.35 -22.41 14.46
C ILE A 92 2.03 -21.80 13.10
N SER A 93 2.94 -20.98 12.55
CA SER A 93 2.74 -20.37 11.23
C SER A 93 2.59 -21.45 10.15
N LEU A 94 3.47 -22.44 10.10
CA LEU A 94 3.36 -23.55 9.15
C LEU A 94 2.08 -24.36 9.33
N ALA A 95 1.67 -24.63 10.59
CA ALA A 95 0.43 -25.35 10.89
C ALA A 95 -0.84 -24.62 10.44
N VAL A 96 -0.79 -23.29 10.31
CA VAL A 96 -1.89 -22.47 9.77
C VAL A 96 -1.76 -22.29 8.25
N ILE A 97 -0.56 -21.97 7.77
CA ILE A 97 -0.31 -21.63 6.35
C ILE A 97 -0.49 -22.86 5.44
N LEU A 98 0.05 -24.03 5.81
CA LEU A 98 -0.01 -25.21 4.94
C LEU A 98 -1.44 -25.69 4.67
N PRO A 99 -2.34 -25.84 5.67
CA PRO A 99 -3.75 -26.13 5.41
C PRO A 99 -4.44 -25.01 4.62
N SER A 100 -4.12 -23.73 4.90
CA SER A 100 -4.70 -22.58 4.17
C SER A 100 -4.31 -22.62 2.69
N ILE A 101 -3.06 -22.98 2.36
CA ILE A 101 -2.59 -23.18 0.98
C ILE A 101 -3.32 -24.35 0.34
N ALA A 102 -3.40 -25.50 1.00
CA ALA A 102 -4.08 -26.68 0.47
C ALA A 102 -5.55 -26.37 0.15
N LEU A 103 -6.24 -25.71 1.08
CA LEU A 103 -7.62 -25.24 0.87
C LEU A 103 -7.69 -24.20 -0.25
N GLY A 104 -6.78 -23.21 -0.25
CA GLY A 104 -6.72 -22.19 -1.28
C GLY A 104 -6.51 -22.76 -2.68
N MET A 105 -5.62 -23.74 -2.82
CA MET A 105 -5.39 -24.44 -4.10
C MET A 105 -6.57 -25.31 -4.50
N ALA A 106 -7.21 -26.02 -3.57
CA ALA A 106 -8.39 -26.84 -3.83
C ALA A 106 -9.59 -25.98 -4.27
N PHE A 107 -9.82 -24.88 -3.56
CA PHE A 107 -10.94 -23.96 -3.79
C PHE A 107 -10.57 -22.75 -4.67
N ALA A 108 -9.45 -22.78 -5.40
CA ALA A 108 -9.02 -21.67 -6.25
C ALA A 108 -10.09 -21.22 -7.27
N PRO A 109 -10.86 -22.10 -7.95
CA PRO A 109 -11.93 -21.65 -8.83
C PRO A 109 -13.03 -20.87 -8.09
N GLN A 110 -13.42 -21.31 -6.89
CA GLN A 110 -14.44 -20.65 -6.06
C GLN A 110 -13.92 -19.33 -5.52
N LEU A 111 -12.67 -19.30 -5.06
CA LEU A 111 -12.01 -18.05 -4.62
C LEU A 111 -11.92 -17.03 -5.74
N THR A 112 -11.57 -17.47 -6.96
CA THR A 112 -11.55 -16.58 -8.12
C THR A 112 -12.93 -16.01 -8.42
N ARG A 113 -13.99 -16.85 -8.38
CA ARG A 113 -15.38 -16.38 -8.52
C ARG A 113 -15.77 -15.35 -7.47
N ALA A 114 -15.31 -15.51 -6.24
CA ALA A 114 -15.62 -14.59 -5.14
C ALA A 114 -14.85 -13.27 -5.24
N ILE A 115 -13.59 -13.30 -5.70
CA ILE A 115 -12.69 -12.14 -5.68
C ILE A 115 -12.75 -11.33 -6.96
N VAL A 116 -12.86 -11.99 -8.09
CA VAL A 116 -12.98 -11.38 -9.43
C VAL A 116 -14.23 -11.90 -10.17
N PRO A 117 -15.41 -11.67 -9.61
CA PRO A 117 -16.65 -12.23 -10.13
C PRO A 117 -16.97 -11.79 -11.57
N GLY A 118 -16.46 -10.63 -11.99
CA GLY A 118 -16.63 -10.16 -13.37
C GLY A 118 -15.95 -11.03 -14.41
N PHE A 119 -14.92 -11.81 -14.04
CA PHE A 119 -14.28 -12.75 -14.96
C PHE A 119 -15.14 -13.99 -15.28
N ASN A 120 -16.25 -14.20 -14.55
CA ASN A 120 -17.18 -15.28 -14.86
C ASN A 120 -17.82 -15.14 -16.24
N SER A 121 -17.87 -13.93 -16.80
CA SER A 121 -18.31 -13.68 -18.18
C SER A 121 -17.32 -14.15 -19.24
N SER A 122 -16.05 -14.38 -18.88
CA SER A 122 -14.99 -14.90 -19.74
C SER A 122 -14.39 -16.20 -19.15
N PRO A 123 -14.87 -17.39 -19.56
CA PRO A 123 -14.40 -18.67 -19.02
C PRO A 123 -12.88 -18.86 -19.13
N GLU A 124 -12.26 -18.33 -20.18
CA GLU A 124 -10.82 -18.42 -20.42
C GLU A 124 -10.04 -17.57 -19.40
N THR A 125 -10.45 -16.31 -19.21
CA THR A 125 -9.83 -15.42 -18.21
C THR A 125 -10.01 -15.95 -16.79
N HIS A 126 -11.20 -16.47 -16.48
CA HIS A 126 -11.47 -17.11 -15.19
C HIS A 126 -10.57 -18.33 -14.97
N LYS A 127 -10.47 -19.21 -15.99
CA LYS A 127 -9.60 -20.39 -15.94
C LYS A 127 -8.14 -20.01 -15.73
N LEU A 128 -7.64 -19.07 -16.53
CA LEU A 128 -6.27 -18.58 -16.41
C LEU A 128 -6.00 -18.00 -15.01
N CYS A 129 -6.94 -17.23 -14.47
CA CYS A 129 -6.81 -16.63 -13.15
C CYS A 129 -6.69 -17.68 -12.03
N TYR A 130 -7.58 -18.69 -11.98
CA TYR A 130 -7.48 -19.70 -10.92
C TYR A 130 -6.28 -20.63 -11.08
N GLU A 131 -5.83 -20.92 -12.32
CA GLU A 131 -4.61 -21.70 -12.55
C GLU A 131 -3.37 -20.94 -12.03
N ILE A 132 -3.25 -19.66 -12.35
CA ILE A 132 -2.18 -18.81 -11.82
C ILE A 132 -2.28 -18.69 -10.30
N MET A 133 -3.47 -18.52 -9.74
CA MET A 133 -3.70 -18.45 -8.29
C MET A 133 -3.20 -19.72 -7.59
N ARG A 134 -3.49 -20.92 -8.14
CA ARG A 134 -2.94 -22.18 -7.62
C ARG A 134 -1.43 -22.21 -7.63
N MET A 135 -0.80 -21.72 -8.71
CA MET A 135 0.66 -21.64 -8.79
C MET A 135 1.25 -20.65 -7.79
N LEU A 136 0.52 -19.59 -7.42
CA LEU A 136 1.00 -18.56 -6.51
C LEU A 136 0.85 -18.94 -5.03
N PHE A 137 -0.13 -19.76 -4.65
CA PHE A 137 -0.36 -20.09 -3.23
C PHE A 137 0.90 -20.57 -2.48
N PRO A 138 1.78 -21.43 -3.05
CA PRO A 138 2.98 -21.87 -2.36
C PRO A 138 3.94 -20.73 -1.94
N MET A 139 3.86 -19.56 -2.60
CA MET A 139 4.68 -18.41 -2.21
C MET A 139 4.46 -17.98 -0.76
N VAL A 140 3.26 -18.21 -0.21
CA VAL A 140 2.87 -17.79 1.14
C VAL A 140 3.75 -18.46 2.21
N VAL A 141 4.18 -19.72 2.01
CA VAL A 141 5.13 -20.38 2.92
C VAL A 141 6.45 -19.62 2.99
N PHE A 142 7.00 -19.30 1.81
CA PHE A 142 8.32 -18.68 1.73
C PHE A 142 8.29 -17.22 2.22
N THR A 143 7.21 -16.51 1.94
CA THR A 143 7.04 -15.13 2.42
C THR A 143 6.83 -15.07 3.92
N GLY A 144 6.00 -15.94 4.50
CA GLY A 144 5.81 -16.05 5.95
C GLY A 144 7.11 -16.44 6.66
N MET A 145 7.84 -17.43 6.11
CA MET A 145 9.16 -17.80 6.64
C MET A 145 10.15 -16.62 6.57
N SER A 146 10.20 -15.93 5.43
CA SER A 146 11.06 -14.74 5.26
C SER A 146 10.71 -13.63 6.27
N ALA A 147 9.43 -13.43 6.60
CA ALA A 147 9.01 -12.46 7.61
C ALA A 147 9.53 -12.81 9.00
N ILE A 148 9.45 -14.09 9.40
CA ILE A 148 9.97 -14.56 10.70
C ILE A 148 11.50 -14.44 10.76
N LEU A 149 12.21 -14.87 9.69
CA LEU A 149 13.66 -14.73 9.59
C LEU A 149 14.10 -13.26 9.66
N SER A 150 13.38 -12.37 8.97
CA SER A 150 13.60 -10.92 9.05
C SER A 150 13.43 -10.40 10.48
N GLY A 151 12.44 -10.88 11.22
CA GLY A 151 12.21 -10.54 12.62
C GLY A 151 13.42 -10.92 13.51
N VAL A 152 13.95 -12.12 13.33
CA VAL A 152 15.17 -12.58 14.03
C VAL A 152 16.37 -11.71 13.67
N LEU A 153 16.58 -11.42 12.38
CA LEU A 153 17.70 -10.61 11.91
C LEU A 153 17.61 -9.17 12.40
N HIS A 154 16.44 -8.57 12.43
CA HIS A 154 16.23 -7.24 12.98
C HIS A 154 16.51 -7.19 14.49
N ALA A 155 16.11 -8.21 15.26
CA ALA A 155 16.44 -8.32 16.67
C ALA A 155 17.97 -8.40 16.90
N HIS A 156 18.70 -9.01 15.98
CA HIS A 156 20.18 -9.03 15.98
C HIS A 156 20.80 -7.80 15.28
N GLN A 157 20.04 -6.75 15.00
CA GLN A 157 20.48 -5.53 14.30
C GLN A 157 21.13 -5.80 12.93
N HIS A 158 20.75 -6.89 12.26
CA HIS A 158 21.18 -7.24 10.93
C HIS A 158 20.10 -6.91 9.90
N PHE A 159 20.32 -5.86 9.10
CA PHE A 159 19.31 -5.34 8.19
C PHE A 159 19.60 -5.65 6.70
N VAL A 160 20.82 -6.08 6.39
CA VAL A 160 21.26 -6.27 4.99
C VAL A 160 20.52 -7.43 4.32
N ALA A 161 20.49 -8.61 4.95
CA ALA A 161 19.86 -9.79 4.35
C ALA A 161 18.33 -9.61 4.15
N PRO A 162 17.55 -9.07 5.11
CA PRO A 162 16.15 -8.71 4.86
C PRO A 162 15.97 -7.73 3.70
N THR A 163 16.86 -6.75 3.55
CA THR A 163 16.78 -5.78 2.45
C THR A 163 17.04 -6.44 1.09
N ILE A 164 18.06 -7.31 1.00
CA ILE A 164 18.36 -8.06 -0.23
C ILE A 164 17.20 -9.00 -0.59
N SER A 165 16.54 -9.62 0.39
CA SER A 165 15.43 -10.54 0.14
C SER A 165 14.28 -9.87 -0.64
N TRP A 166 13.93 -8.64 -0.30
CA TRP A 166 12.93 -7.88 -1.06
C TRP A 166 13.34 -7.58 -2.50
N CYS A 167 14.64 -7.36 -2.73
CA CYS A 167 15.17 -7.16 -4.08
C CYS A 167 15.06 -8.45 -4.89
N LEU A 168 15.38 -9.61 -4.30
CA LEU A 168 15.32 -10.91 -4.97
C LEU A 168 13.89 -11.27 -5.40
N HIS A 169 12.88 -10.95 -4.60
CA HIS A 169 11.49 -11.13 -5.00
C HIS A 169 11.15 -10.37 -6.29
N ASN A 170 11.53 -9.11 -6.37
CA ASN A 170 11.29 -8.31 -7.58
C ASN A 170 12.13 -8.82 -8.77
N ILE A 171 13.40 -9.15 -8.56
CA ILE A 171 14.30 -9.68 -9.59
C ILE A 171 13.76 -11.00 -10.15
N GLY A 172 13.24 -11.90 -9.31
CA GLY A 172 12.64 -13.15 -9.75
C GLY A 172 11.51 -12.94 -10.75
N ILE A 173 10.60 -12.01 -10.47
CA ILE A 173 9.47 -11.69 -11.35
C ILE A 173 9.95 -11.01 -12.65
N ILE A 174 10.89 -10.05 -12.54
CA ILE A 174 11.46 -9.36 -13.70
C ILE A 174 12.15 -10.38 -14.63
N SER A 175 13.01 -11.24 -14.07
CA SER A 175 13.69 -12.28 -14.84
C SER A 175 12.71 -13.23 -15.52
N ALA A 176 11.66 -13.63 -14.81
CA ALA A 176 10.64 -14.51 -15.40
C ALA A 176 9.86 -13.83 -16.52
N ALA A 177 9.52 -12.55 -16.39
CA ALA A 177 8.87 -11.82 -17.47
C ALA A 177 9.73 -11.78 -18.74
N VAL A 178 11.06 -11.59 -18.59
CA VAL A 178 12.00 -11.52 -19.71
C VAL A 178 12.28 -12.89 -20.32
N PHE A 179 12.55 -13.92 -19.50
CA PHE A 179 13.04 -15.20 -19.98
C PHE A 179 11.95 -16.29 -20.10
N LEU A 180 10.96 -16.30 -19.22
CA LEU A 180 9.91 -17.30 -19.20
C LEU A 180 8.63 -16.83 -19.87
N GLY A 181 8.45 -15.51 -20.02
CA GLY A 181 7.27 -14.94 -20.66
C GLY A 181 7.07 -15.40 -22.11
N SER A 182 8.15 -15.56 -22.88
CA SER A 182 8.11 -16.06 -24.26
C SER A 182 7.78 -17.57 -24.35
N ILE A 183 8.05 -18.35 -23.29
CA ILE A 183 7.89 -19.81 -23.29
C ILE A 183 6.53 -20.22 -22.69
N TYR A 184 6.17 -19.62 -21.56
CA TYR A 184 4.99 -19.99 -20.77
C TYR A 184 3.89 -18.91 -20.74
N GLY A 185 4.04 -17.83 -21.53
CA GLY A 185 3.14 -16.69 -21.47
C GLY A 185 3.12 -16.07 -20.08
N ILE A 186 1.99 -15.49 -19.70
CA ILE A 186 1.83 -14.82 -18.39
C ILE A 186 1.99 -15.79 -17.19
N LYS A 187 1.76 -17.11 -17.37
CA LYS A 187 2.00 -18.12 -16.32
C LYS A 187 3.49 -18.19 -15.92
N GLY A 188 4.41 -17.81 -16.82
CA GLY A 188 5.83 -17.70 -16.53
C GLY A 188 6.12 -16.81 -15.35
N LEU A 189 5.33 -15.75 -15.15
CA LEU A 189 5.47 -14.84 -14.00
C LEU A 189 5.28 -15.54 -12.66
N ALA A 190 4.38 -16.52 -12.57
CA ALA A 190 4.14 -17.27 -11.34
C ALA A 190 5.38 -18.08 -10.91
N TYR A 191 6.11 -18.66 -11.85
CA TYR A 191 7.40 -19.30 -11.56
C TYR A 191 8.43 -18.29 -11.04
N GLY A 192 8.45 -17.08 -11.60
CA GLY A 192 9.32 -16.00 -11.14
C GLY A 192 9.00 -15.53 -9.73
N VAL A 193 7.71 -15.46 -9.39
CA VAL A 193 7.26 -15.16 -8.03
C VAL A 193 7.76 -16.22 -7.06
N LEU A 194 7.58 -17.51 -7.38
CA LEU A 194 8.05 -18.62 -6.55
C LEU A 194 9.57 -18.61 -6.40
N ALA A 195 10.31 -18.49 -7.49
CA ALA A 195 11.77 -18.42 -7.45
C ALA A 195 12.26 -17.23 -6.61
N GLY A 196 11.63 -16.07 -6.77
CA GLY A 196 11.95 -14.88 -6.00
C GLY A 196 11.68 -15.06 -4.50
N THR A 197 10.55 -15.69 -4.12
CA THR A 197 10.21 -15.94 -2.71
C THR A 197 11.08 -17.01 -2.08
N VAL A 198 11.46 -18.05 -2.81
CA VAL A 198 12.50 -19.02 -2.38
C VAL A 198 13.81 -18.29 -2.15
N GLY A 199 14.21 -17.39 -3.06
CA GLY A 199 15.40 -16.56 -2.92
C GLY A 199 15.38 -15.68 -1.66
N MET A 200 14.20 -15.17 -1.26
CA MET A 200 14.05 -14.42 -0.01
C MET A 200 14.48 -15.22 1.22
N VAL A 201 14.09 -16.49 1.29
CA VAL A 201 14.47 -17.39 2.38
C VAL A 201 15.93 -17.80 2.25
N ALA A 202 16.37 -18.14 1.05
CA ALA A 202 17.73 -18.61 0.76
C ALA A 202 18.81 -17.60 1.18
N VAL A 203 18.59 -16.30 1.02
CA VAL A 203 19.56 -15.27 1.44
C VAL A 203 19.55 -15.00 2.94
N GLN A 204 18.42 -15.18 3.60
CA GLN A 204 18.28 -14.91 5.04
C GLN A 204 18.70 -16.10 5.91
N LEU A 205 18.37 -17.31 5.49
CA LEU A 205 18.58 -18.53 6.28
C LEU A 205 20.04 -18.75 6.71
N PRO A 206 21.05 -18.64 5.83
CA PRO A 206 22.46 -18.80 6.24
C PRO A 206 22.87 -17.77 7.31
N VAL A 207 22.37 -16.53 7.20
CA VAL A 207 22.67 -15.48 8.18
C VAL A 207 22.01 -15.77 9.51
N VAL A 208 20.78 -16.28 9.55
CA VAL A 208 20.12 -16.69 10.79
C VAL A 208 20.84 -17.89 11.41
N VAL A 209 21.26 -18.86 10.60
CA VAL A 209 22.06 -20.02 11.09
C VAL A 209 23.36 -19.54 11.72
N SER A 210 24.05 -18.55 11.13
CA SER A 210 25.28 -17.99 11.73
C SER A 210 25.06 -17.26 13.06
N LYS A 211 23.80 -16.91 13.41
CA LYS A 211 23.44 -16.38 14.73
C LYS A 211 23.19 -17.46 15.79
N GLY A 212 23.41 -18.71 15.43
CA GLY A 212 23.31 -19.86 16.36
C GLY A 212 21.88 -20.33 16.56
N VAL A 213 21.04 -20.24 15.51
CA VAL A 213 19.66 -20.74 15.55
C VAL A 213 19.64 -22.21 15.95
N ARG A 214 18.74 -22.55 16.89
CA ARG A 214 18.46 -23.92 17.30
C ARG A 214 16.98 -24.17 17.10
N TYR A 215 16.64 -24.81 16.00
CA TYR A 215 15.26 -25.22 15.74
C TYR A 215 14.88 -26.45 16.55
N ARG A 216 13.68 -26.41 17.14
CA ARG A 216 13.07 -27.52 17.88
C ARG A 216 11.62 -27.70 17.39
N PRO A 217 11.14 -28.93 17.18
CA PRO A 217 9.76 -29.18 16.73
C PRO A 217 8.77 -29.01 17.89
N VAL A 218 8.63 -27.80 18.42
CA VAL A 218 7.73 -27.45 19.53
C VAL A 218 6.64 -26.49 19.06
N MET A 219 5.41 -26.69 19.55
CA MET A 219 4.27 -25.80 19.26
C MET A 219 4.09 -24.69 20.29
N GLY A 220 4.92 -24.66 21.34
CA GLY A 220 4.85 -23.63 22.38
C GLY A 220 3.51 -23.57 23.13
N ARG A 221 2.75 -24.69 23.20
CA ARG A 221 1.49 -24.75 23.96
C ARG A 221 1.75 -24.40 25.42
N GLY A 222 1.04 -23.37 25.94
CA GLY A 222 1.21 -22.88 27.31
C GLY A 222 2.37 -21.90 27.51
N ASP A 223 3.20 -21.62 26.48
CA ASP A 223 4.30 -20.68 26.61
C ASP A 223 3.76 -19.23 26.70
N PRO A 224 4.06 -18.49 27.78
CA PRO A 224 3.61 -17.12 27.95
C PRO A 224 4.08 -16.16 26.83
N ASN A 225 5.30 -16.37 26.31
CA ASN A 225 5.88 -15.52 25.28
C ASN A 225 5.16 -15.73 23.93
N VAL A 226 4.81 -16.97 23.58
CA VAL A 226 3.98 -17.28 22.41
C VAL A 226 2.61 -16.61 22.51
N LYS A 227 1.96 -16.71 23.70
CA LYS A 227 0.67 -16.06 23.94
C LYS A 227 0.73 -14.55 23.80
N ILE A 228 1.81 -13.91 24.26
CA ILE A 228 2.02 -12.46 24.08
C ILE A 228 2.14 -12.12 22.60
N VAL A 229 2.97 -12.85 21.83
CA VAL A 229 3.13 -12.61 20.38
C VAL A 229 1.80 -12.74 19.65
N LEU A 230 1.04 -13.81 19.87
CA LEU A 230 -0.26 -14.02 19.22
C LEU A 230 -1.29 -12.94 19.60
N LYS A 231 -1.31 -12.52 20.88
CA LYS A 231 -2.20 -11.45 21.36
C LYS A 231 -1.89 -10.08 20.72
N LEU A 232 -0.63 -9.82 20.41
CA LEU A 232 -0.22 -8.59 19.73
C LEU A 232 -0.42 -8.68 18.20
N PHE A 233 -0.15 -9.85 17.62
CA PHE A 233 -0.22 -10.08 16.18
C PHE A 233 -1.64 -9.96 15.62
N LEU A 234 -2.62 -10.62 16.23
CA LEU A 234 -3.97 -10.74 15.68
C LEU A 234 -4.68 -9.37 15.51
N PRO A 235 -4.70 -8.45 16.50
CA PRO A 235 -5.28 -7.13 16.32
C PRO A 235 -4.52 -6.27 15.30
N ALA A 236 -3.18 -6.37 15.27
CA ALA A 236 -2.36 -5.64 14.31
C ALA A 236 -2.66 -6.10 12.87
N MET A 237 -2.76 -7.40 12.65
CA MET A 237 -3.12 -8.00 11.37
C MET A 237 -4.50 -7.52 10.89
N LEU A 238 -5.51 -7.57 11.75
CA LEU A 238 -6.87 -7.12 11.40
C LEU A 238 -6.90 -5.62 11.07
N GLY A 239 -6.16 -4.80 11.81
CA GLY A 239 -6.07 -3.37 11.54
C GLY A 239 -5.45 -3.03 10.18
N MET A 240 -4.44 -3.79 9.77
CA MET A 240 -3.79 -3.61 8.47
C MET A 240 -4.64 -4.13 7.31
N SER A 241 -5.41 -5.21 7.52
CA SER A 241 -6.23 -5.87 6.49
C SER A 241 -7.20 -4.90 5.82
N ILE A 242 -7.88 -4.06 6.58
CA ILE A 242 -8.96 -3.19 6.06
C ILE A 242 -8.42 -2.21 5.02
N SER A 243 -7.27 -1.58 5.31
CA SER A 243 -6.65 -0.64 4.37
C SER A 243 -6.19 -1.34 3.09
N GLN A 244 -5.67 -2.57 3.21
CA GLN A 244 -5.21 -3.34 2.06
C GLN A 244 -6.39 -3.86 1.22
N ILE A 245 -7.45 -4.31 1.86
CA ILE A 245 -8.68 -4.72 1.16
C ILE A 245 -9.24 -3.54 0.35
N ASN A 246 -9.35 -2.35 0.95
CA ASN A 246 -9.89 -1.18 0.27
C ASN A 246 -9.04 -0.74 -0.93
N LEU A 247 -7.73 -0.82 -0.83
CA LEU A 247 -6.83 -0.25 -1.85
C LEU A 247 -6.38 -1.27 -2.90
N LEU A 248 -6.32 -2.56 -2.56
CA LEU A 248 -5.80 -3.60 -3.44
C LEU A 248 -6.89 -4.59 -3.89
N ILE A 249 -7.73 -5.06 -2.99
CA ILE A 249 -8.71 -6.12 -3.31
C ILE A 249 -9.95 -5.55 -3.99
N LEU A 250 -10.61 -4.57 -3.38
CA LEU A 250 -11.86 -4.03 -3.94
C LEU A 250 -11.71 -3.45 -5.36
N PRO A 251 -10.62 -2.74 -5.72
CA PRO A 251 -10.41 -2.32 -7.10
C PRO A 251 -10.26 -3.48 -8.08
N VAL A 252 -9.65 -4.60 -7.67
CA VAL A 252 -9.55 -5.81 -8.48
C VAL A 252 -10.95 -6.44 -8.63
N THR A 253 -11.68 -6.55 -7.53
CA THR A 253 -13.03 -7.13 -7.51
C THR A 253 -13.99 -6.36 -8.42
N PHE A 254 -14.14 -5.06 -8.20
CA PHE A 254 -15.06 -4.25 -8.99
C PHE A 254 -14.52 -3.92 -10.38
N GLY A 255 -13.20 -3.81 -10.53
CA GLY A 255 -12.54 -3.64 -11.83
C GLY A 255 -12.80 -4.81 -12.78
N SER A 256 -12.94 -6.03 -12.26
CA SER A 256 -13.21 -7.21 -13.08
C SER A 256 -14.52 -7.12 -13.88
N PHE A 257 -15.48 -6.31 -13.46
CA PHE A 257 -16.74 -6.05 -14.18
C PHE A 257 -16.64 -4.94 -15.24
N MET A 258 -15.54 -4.18 -15.27
CA MET A 258 -15.42 -2.96 -16.06
C MET A 258 -14.76 -3.18 -17.44
N GLY A 259 -14.68 -4.43 -17.87
CA GLY A 259 -14.10 -4.81 -19.15
C GLY A 259 -12.61 -5.18 -19.06
N GLU A 260 -12.09 -5.64 -20.20
CA GLU A 260 -10.72 -6.12 -20.32
C GLU A 260 -9.70 -4.98 -20.07
N GLY A 261 -8.67 -5.31 -19.32
CA GLY A 261 -7.61 -4.38 -18.95
C GLY A 261 -7.98 -3.36 -17.86
N ALA A 262 -9.20 -3.40 -17.32
CA ALA A 262 -9.61 -2.48 -16.25
C ALA A 262 -8.87 -2.73 -14.95
N VAL A 263 -8.66 -3.99 -14.57
CA VAL A 263 -7.88 -4.38 -13.38
C VAL A 263 -6.42 -3.91 -13.53
N THR A 264 -5.84 -4.09 -14.71
CA THR A 264 -4.47 -3.65 -15.03
C THR A 264 -4.33 -2.13 -14.89
N ALA A 265 -5.27 -1.35 -15.45
CA ALA A 265 -5.26 0.11 -15.35
C ALA A 265 -5.39 0.60 -13.89
N LEU A 266 -6.31 0.00 -13.11
CA LEU A 266 -6.50 0.31 -11.69
C LEU A 266 -5.25 -0.01 -10.87
N GLN A 267 -4.69 -1.20 -11.05
CA GLN A 267 -3.48 -1.62 -10.32
C GLN A 267 -2.25 -0.79 -10.71
N GLY A 268 -2.07 -0.47 -11.99
CA GLY A 268 -1.04 0.45 -12.45
C GLY A 268 -1.16 1.83 -11.79
N SER A 269 -2.38 2.37 -11.73
CA SER A 269 -2.67 3.66 -11.08
C SER A 269 -2.36 3.65 -9.59
N VAL A 270 -2.75 2.59 -8.88
CA VAL A 270 -2.43 2.44 -7.44
C VAL A 270 -0.92 2.43 -7.22
N ARG A 271 -0.12 1.80 -8.11
CA ARG A 271 1.34 1.80 -7.98
C ARG A 271 1.93 3.21 -8.12
N LEU A 272 1.40 4.03 -9.02
CA LEU A 272 1.78 5.45 -9.13
C LEU A 272 1.37 6.23 -7.88
N LEU A 273 0.15 6.04 -7.38
CA LEU A 273 -0.36 6.66 -6.16
C LEU A 273 0.50 6.33 -4.93
N MET A 274 1.05 5.10 -4.86
CA MET A 274 1.91 4.66 -3.76
C MET A 274 3.24 5.43 -3.67
N LEU A 275 3.69 6.11 -4.73
CA LEU A 275 4.91 6.93 -4.71
C LEU A 275 4.81 8.06 -3.67
N PRO A 276 3.94 9.08 -3.87
CA PRO A 276 3.84 10.16 -2.90
C PRO A 276 3.31 9.69 -1.55
N LEU A 277 2.40 8.71 -1.52
CA LEU A 277 1.87 8.14 -0.28
C LEU A 277 2.98 7.52 0.58
N GLY A 278 3.88 6.76 -0.03
CA GLY A 278 4.98 6.11 0.67
C GLY A 278 6.12 7.07 1.04
N ILE A 279 6.40 8.08 0.20
CA ILE A 279 7.48 9.03 0.47
C ILE A 279 7.04 10.05 1.53
N PHE A 280 5.87 10.65 1.38
CA PHE A 280 5.45 11.76 2.24
C PHE A 280 4.59 11.28 3.41
N GLY A 281 3.55 10.49 3.16
CA GLY A 281 2.66 10.00 4.21
C GLY A 281 3.38 9.14 5.24
N SER A 282 4.11 8.11 4.78
CA SER A 282 4.82 7.20 5.68
C SER A 282 5.99 7.88 6.38
N ALA A 283 6.81 8.69 5.67
CA ALA A 283 7.98 9.33 6.26
C ALA A 283 7.57 10.32 7.37
N ILE A 284 6.58 11.18 7.11
CA ILE A 284 6.09 12.15 8.10
C ILE A 284 5.49 11.40 9.30
N SER A 285 4.62 10.42 9.06
CA SER A 285 3.96 9.66 10.12
C SER A 285 4.97 8.92 11.02
N MET A 286 6.03 8.35 10.45
CA MET A 286 7.08 7.66 11.19
C MET A 286 7.96 8.63 11.98
N ALA A 287 8.25 9.81 11.42
CA ALA A 287 9.11 10.82 12.07
C ALA A 287 8.47 11.43 13.29
N ILE A 288 7.15 11.71 13.25
CA ILE A 288 6.45 12.37 14.37
C ILE A 288 5.97 11.40 15.45
N PHE A 289 5.83 10.11 15.15
CA PHE A 289 5.23 9.12 16.06
C PHE A 289 5.92 9.02 17.42
N PRO A 290 7.28 8.95 17.54
CA PRO A 290 7.96 8.92 18.84
C PRO A 290 7.67 10.17 19.69
N THR A 291 7.65 11.33 19.04
CA THR A 291 7.35 12.62 19.73
C THR A 291 5.90 12.63 20.23
N LEU A 292 4.95 12.21 19.39
CA LEU A 292 3.54 12.12 19.78
C LEU A 292 3.34 11.15 20.96
N ALA A 293 4.00 9.98 20.92
CA ALA A 293 3.92 8.99 21.99
C ALA A 293 4.50 9.53 23.31
N GLN A 294 5.64 10.24 23.26
CA GLN A 294 6.23 10.87 24.41
C GLN A 294 5.34 11.98 24.99
N GLN A 295 4.80 12.84 24.14
CA GLN A 295 3.93 13.96 24.57
C GLN A 295 2.62 13.44 25.19
N ALA A 296 1.99 12.45 24.59
CA ALA A 296 0.80 11.80 25.12
C ALA A 296 1.09 11.10 26.45
N GLY A 297 2.18 10.32 26.55
CA GLY A 297 2.57 9.59 27.75
C GLY A 297 2.96 10.50 28.91
N SER A 298 3.48 11.70 28.65
CA SER A 298 3.81 12.72 29.67
C SER A 298 2.69 13.72 29.96
N GLY A 299 1.49 13.54 29.37
CA GLY A 299 0.34 14.43 29.60
C GLY A 299 0.43 15.81 28.94
N ARG A 300 1.47 16.07 28.11
CA ARG A 300 1.66 17.34 27.42
C ARG A 300 0.73 17.47 26.20
N MET A 301 -0.57 17.54 26.46
CA MET A 301 -1.62 17.44 25.42
C MET A 301 -1.61 18.61 24.45
N ASP A 302 -1.19 19.82 24.86
CA ASP A 302 -1.14 20.99 23.97
C ASP A 302 -0.01 20.87 22.95
N GLU A 303 1.14 20.36 23.38
CA GLU A 303 2.25 20.04 22.48
C GLU A 303 1.86 18.91 21.53
N PHE A 304 1.18 17.86 22.03
CA PHE A 304 0.67 16.75 21.23
C PHE A 304 -0.27 17.24 20.12
N LYS A 305 -1.27 18.08 20.47
CA LYS A 305 -2.21 18.67 19.51
C LYS A 305 -1.49 19.50 18.44
N SER A 306 -0.54 20.35 18.86
CA SER A 306 0.26 21.17 17.95
C SER A 306 1.15 20.33 17.02
N THR A 307 1.83 19.31 17.55
CA THR A 307 2.68 18.41 16.77
C THR A 307 1.86 17.63 15.74
N LEU A 308 0.69 17.11 16.14
CA LEU A 308 -0.20 16.36 15.26
C LEU A 308 -0.79 17.25 14.16
N ALA A 309 -1.25 18.47 14.49
CA ALA A 309 -1.77 19.43 13.53
C ALA A 309 -0.70 19.81 12.48
N ARG A 310 0.53 20.10 12.91
CA ARG A 310 1.65 20.36 11.99
C ARG A 310 1.97 19.16 11.11
N GLY A 311 1.94 17.94 11.67
CA GLY A 311 2.16 16.72 10.90
C GLY A 311 1.10 16.52 9.80
N ILE A 312 -0.17 16.74 10.12
CA ILE A 312 -1.27 16.68 9.13
C ILE A 312 -1.08 17.76 8.05
N SER A 313 -0.83 19.01 8.45
CA SER A 313 -0.59 20.12 7.51
C SER A 313 0.60 19.85 6.58
N ALA A 314 1.69 19.30 7.12
CA ALA A 314 2.86 18.93 6.31
C ALA A 314 2.54 17.89 5.23
N THR A 315 1.60 16.95 5.50
CA THR A 315 1.19 16.01 4.44
C THR A 315 0.48 16.71 3.29
N PHE A 316 -0.30 17.75 3.54
CA PHE A 316 -0.98 18.51 2.49
C PHE A 316 -0.01 19.27 1.60
N ALA A 317 1.07 19.80 2.14
CA ALA A 317 2.09 20.52 1.38
C ALA A 317 2.74 19.66 0.27
N PHE A 318 2.74 18.34 0.42
CA PHE A 318 3.26 17.41 -0.60
C PHE A 318 2.18 16.71 -1.40
N SER A 319 1.09 16.32 -0.74
CA SER A 319 0.06 15.51 -1.40
C SER A 319 -0.83 16.29 -2.35
N LEU A 320 -1.15 17.56 -2.03
CA LEU A 320 -1.96 18.40 -2.93
C LEU A 320 -1.25 18.71 -4.26
N PRO A 321 0.01 19.17 -4.30
CA PRO A 321 0.69 19.35 -5.57
C PRO A 321 0.92 18.03 -6.32
N SER A 322 1.15 16.90 -5.60
CA SER A 322 1.22 15.58 -6.23
C SER A 322 -0.12 15.17 -6.86
N MET A 323 -1.24 15.45 -6.20
CA MET A 323 -2.58 15.25 -6.75
C MET A 323 -2.76 16.04 -8.05
N ALA A 324 -2.43 17.34 -8.06
CA ALA A 324 -2.55 18.18 -9.24
C ALA A 324 -1.66 17.66 -10.40
N ALA A 325 -0.41 17.27 -10.09
CA ALA A 325 0.51 16.70 -11.07
C ALA A 325 -0.04 15.40 -11.67
N PHE A 326 -0.64 14.52 -10.90
CA PHE A 326 -1.21 13.27 -11.39
C PHE A 326 -2.49 13.50 -12.22
N ILE A 327 -3.32 14.47 -11.86
CA ILE A 327 -4.51 14.81 -12.64
C ILE A 327 -4.13 15.40 -13.99
N ILE A 328 -3.13 16.27 -14.04
CA ILE A 328 -2.76 17.03 -15.25
C ILE A 328 -1.75 16.27 -16.11
N ALA A 329 -0.66 15.81 -15.48
CA ALA A 329 0.45 15.15 -16.16
C ALA A 329 0.43 13.62 -16.01
N GLY A 330 -0.68 13.02 -15.59
CA GLY A 330 -0.80 11.57 -15.38
C GLY A 330 -0.52 10.75 -16.64
N ALA A 331 -0.92 11.24 -17.81
CA ALA A 331 -0.67 10.55 -19.07
C ALA A 331 0.83 10.48 -19.44
N PRO A 332 1.58 11.59 -19.51
CA PRO A 332 3.02 11.50 -19.77
C PRO A 332 3.77 10.78 -18.64
N ILE A 333 3.39 10.93 -17.37
CA ILE A 333 3.96 10.14 -16.25
C ILE A 333 3.77 8.64 -16.49
N SER A 334 2.55 8.21 -16.86
CA SER A 334 2.25 6.80 -17.14
C SER A 334 3.06 6.29 -18.34
N ARG A 335 3.21 7.10 -19.40
CA ARG A 335 4.03 6.76 -20.57
C ARG A 335 5.49 6.54 -20.22
N VAL A 336 6.08 7.43 -19.42
CA VAL A 336 7.49 7.32 -19.00
C VAL A 336 7.70 6.07 -18.12
N LEU A 337 6.79 5.83 -17.18
CA LEU A 337 6.98 4.78 -16.19
C LEU A 337 6.56 3.40 -16.70
N PHE A 338 5.52 3.29 -17.51
CA PHE A 338 4.96 2.02 -17.96
C PHE A 338 4.96 1.82 -19.48
N GLY A 339 4.91 2.89 -20.26
CA GLY A 339 4.79 2.83 -21.71
C GLY A 339 5.92 2.07 -22.39
N GLY A 340 5.59 1.41 -23.50
CA GLY A 340 6.48 0.66 -24.35
C GLY A 340 6.11 -0.81 -24.49
N GLY A 341 6.67 -1.48 -25.48
CA GLY A 341 6.33 -2.87 -25.80
C GLY A 341 4.85 -3.03 -26.13
N GLN A 342 4.19 -3.96 -25.44
CA GLN A 342 2.76 -4.20 -25.60
C GLN A 342 1.87 -3.21 -24.81
N PHE A 343 2.44 -2.37 -23.95
CA PHE A 343 1.68 -1.36 -23.23
C PHE A 343 1.57 -0.09 -24.07
N SER A 344 0.46 0.06 -24.74
CA SER A 344 0.17 1.11 -25.73
C SER A 344 0.00 2.49 -25.09
N VAL A 345 -0.14 3.50 -25.96
CA VAL A 345 -0.48 4.87 -25.52
C VAL A 345 -1.87 4.90 -24.87
N ASP A 346 -2.82 4.16 -25.42
CA ASP A 346 -4.19 4.07 -24.87
C ASP A 346 -4.22 3.40 -23.51
N ASP A 347 -3.33 2.42 -23.26
CA ASP A 347 -3.18 1.81 -21.95
C ASP A 347 -2.61 2.77 -20.92
N CYS A 348 -1.67 3.63 -21.34
CA CYS A 348 -1.16 4.71 -20.51
C CYS A 348 -2.24 5.74 -20.18
N LEU A 349 -3.10 6.09 -21.15
CA LEU A 349 -4.23 7.00 -20.96
C LEU A 349 -5.28 6.38 -20.01
N ALA A 350 -5.60 5.10 -20.17
CA ALA A 350 -6.49 4.39 -19.26
C ALA A 350 -5.95 4.37 -17.81
N THR A 351 -4.65 4.11 -17.65
CA THR A 351 -3.98 4.19 -16.34
C THR A 351 -4.03 5.61 -15.77
N ALA A 352 -3.75 6.64 -16.58
CA ALA A 352 -3.82 8.02 -16.14
C ALA A 352 -5.25 8.45 -15.77
N PHE A 353 -6.25 7.96 -16.49
CA PHE A 353 -7.66 8.20 -16.18
C PHE A 353 -8.02 7.68 -14.78
N ALA A 354 -7.71 6.42 -14.46
CA ALA A 354 -7.93 5.89 -13.12
C ALA A 354 -7.09 6.62 -12.06
N LEU A 355 -5.83 6.97 -12.38
CA LEU A 355 -4.95 7.72 -11.49
C LEU A 355 -5.53 9.08 -11.11
N SER A 356 -6.17 9.77 -12.03
CA SER A 356 -6.80 11.08 -11.76
C SER A 356 -7.83 10.98 -10.64
N PHE A 357 -8.67 9.94 -10.66
CA PHE A 357 -9.69 9.73 -9.62
C PHE A 357 -9.09 9.24 -8.29
N TYR A 358 -8.10 8.35 -8.32
CA TYR A 358 -7.38 7.97 -7.10
C TYR A 358 -6.67 9.15 -6.44
N SER A 359 -6.15 10.07 -7.26
CA SER A 359 -5.38 11.22 -6.77
C SER A 359 -6.22 12.19 -5.96
N VAL A 360 -7.54 12.27 -6.18
CA VAL A 360 -8.46 13.05 -5.35
C VAL A 360 -8.41 12.62 -3.89
N GLY A 361 -8.23 11.34 -3.63
CA GLY A 361 -8.09 10.77 -2.28
C GLY A 361 -6.69 10.90 -1.67
N LEU A 362 -5.66 11.25 -2.44
CA LEU A 362 -4.26 11.24 -2.00
C LEU A 362 -4.00 12.09 -0.76
N PRO A 363 -4.50 13.35 -0.65
CA PRO A 363 -4.33 14.15 0.57
C PRO A 363 -4.93 13.50 1.81
N ALA A 364 -6.10 12.88 1.66
CA ALA A 364 -6.74 12.16 2.76
C ALA A 364 -5.95 10.90 3.14
N HIS A 365 -5.51 10.10 2.17
CA HIS A 365 -4.71 8.90 2.44
C HIS A 365 -3.41 9.22 3.19
N THR A 366 -2.71 10.30 2.82
CA THR A 366 -1.48 10.72 3.51
C THR A 366 -1.78 11.22 4.92
N ALA A 367 -2.85 12.02 5.09
CA ALA A 367 -3.27 12.55 6.39
C ALA A 367 -3.77 11.45 7.34
N ILE A 368 -4.47 10.41 6.82
CA ILE A 368 -4.89 9.24 7.61
C ILE A 368 -3.70 8.52 8.24
N GLN A 369 -2.56 8.40 7.54
CA GLN A 369 -1.37 7.78 8.12
C GLN A 369 -0.86 8.55 9.34
N VAL A 370 -0.90 9.88 9.29
CA VAL A 370 -0.46 10.76 10.38
C VAL A 370 -1.45 10.76 11.54
N ILE A 371 -2.74 10.96 11.26
CA ILE A 371 -3.77 11.04 12.31
C ILE A 371 -3.93 9.72 13.05
N SER A 372 -3.76 8.58 12.35
CA SER A 372 -3.77 7.25 12.96
C SER A 372 -2.63 7.08 13.98
N ARG A 373 -1.44 7.65 13.73
CA ARG A 373 -0.34 7.67 14.71
C ARG A 373 -0.71 8.49 15.95
N GLY A 374 -1.46 9.57 15.78
CA GLY A 374 -2.02 10.34 16.89
C GLY A 374 -2.91 9.46 17.78
N TYR A 375 -3.85 8.73 17.19
CA TYR A 375 -4.71 7.79 17.92
C TYR A 375 -3.91 6.68 18.61
N TYR A 376 -2.92 6.10 17.94
CA TYR A 376 -2.08 5.04 18.52
C TYR A 376 -1.26 5.57 19.71
N SER A 377 -0.80 6.82 19.66
CA SER A 377 -0.13 7.49 20.78
C SER A 377 -1.05 7.68 22.00
N LEU A 378 -2.36 7.79 21.76
CA LEU A 378 -3.40 7.83 22.81
C LEU A 378 -3.89 6.44 23.23
N ASN A 379 -3.19 5.36 22.84
CA ASN A 379 -3.57 3.95 23.04
C ASN A 379 -4.93 3.57 22.43
N ASP A 380 -5.39 4.31 21.43
CA ASP A 380 -6.64 4.05 20.73
C ASP A 380 -6.39 3.50 19.32
N THR A 381 -6.36 2.18 19.22
CA THR A 381 -6.26 1.48 17.94
C THR A 381 -7.64 1.20 17.33
N ARG A 382 -8.71 1.27 18.12
CA ARG A 382 -10.07 0.89 17.73
C ARG A 382 -10.72 1.94 16.83
N THR A 383 -10.57 3.21 17.16
CA THR A 383 -11.22 4.29 16.39
C THR A 383 -10.78 4.30 14.93
N PRO A 384 -9.48 4.29 14.54
CA PRO A 384 -9.08 4.21 13.15
C PRO A 384 -9.56 2.93 12.45
N LEU A 385 -9.60 1.81 13.16
CA LEU A 385 -10.10 0.53 12.65
C LEU A 385 -11.58 0.62 12.27
N PHE A 386 -12.44 1.04 13.22
CA PHE A 386 -13.89 1.09 12.98
C PHE A 386 -14.29 2.15 11.97
N VAL A 387 -13.64 3.33 11.98
CA VAL A 387 -13.90 4.37 10.99
C VAL A 387 -13.47 3.91 9.60
N GLY A 388 -12.32 3.22 9.50
CA GLY A 388 -11.86 2.61 8.25
C GLY A 388 -12.84 1.57 7.72
N LEU A 389 -13.27 0.63 8.57
CA LEU A 389 -14.24 -0.40 8.21
C LEU A 389 -15.58 0.21 7.76
N PHE A 390 -16.09 1.20 8.51
CA PHE A 390 -17.32 1.90 8.20
C PHE A 390 -17.24 2.62 6.85
N SER A 391 -16.14 3.34 6.57
CA SER A 391 -15.97 4.04 5.29
C SER A 391 -15.93 3.08 4.09
N VAL A 392 -15.33 1.92 4.24
CA VAL A 392 -15.34 0.89 3.20
C VAL A 392 -16.75 0.32 3.00
N ALA A 393 -17.42 -0.08 4.09
CA ALA A 393 -18.72 -0.72 4.04
C ALA A 393 -19.84 0.22 3.56
N VAL A 394 -19.77 1.52 3.90
CA VAL A 394 -20.85 2.48 3.61
C VAL A 394 -20.59 3.29 2.34
N ILE A 395 -19.34 3.43 1.92
CA ILE A 395 -18.97 4.24 0.74
C ILE A 395 -18.40 3.38 -0.38
N THR A 396 -17.22 2.77 -0.19
CA THR A 396 -16.54 2.07 -1.30
C THR A 396 -17.40 0.96 -1.90
N ILE A 397 -17.93 0.07 -1.06
CA ILE A 397 -18.72 -1.07 -1.53
C ILE A 397 -20.03 -0.61 -2.17
N PRO A 398 -20.91 0.21 -1.52
CA PRO A 398 -22.17 0.62 -2.13
C PRO A 398 -21.98 1.43 -3.42
N PHE A 399 -21.00 2.33 -3.45
CA PHE A 399 -20.71 3.13 -4.63
C PHE A 399 -20.26 2.24 -5.80
N SER A 400 -19.33 1.32 -5.57
CA SER A 400 -18.86 0.39 -6.60
C SER A 400 -19.94 -0.57 -7.07
N LEU A 401 -20.82 -1.04 -6.17
CA LEU A 401 -22.01 -1.82 -6.52
C LEU A 401 -23.00 -1.02 -7.38
N GLY A 402 -23.16 0.28 -7.12
CA GLY A 402 -23.95 1.18 -7.95
C GLY A 402 -23.39 1.29 -9.37
N LEU A 403 -22.06 1.36 -9.52
CA LEU A 403 -21.39 1.41 -10.81
C LEU A 403 -21.60 0.11 -11.62
N VAL A 404 -21.41 -1.04 -10.99
CA VAL A 404 -21.54 -2.36 -11.63
C VAL A 404 -23.00 -2.71 -11.92
N GLY A 405 -23.92 -2.35 -11.02
CA GLY A 405 -25.31 -2.79 -11.02
C GLY A 405 -25.50 -4.12 -10.26
N LEU A 406 -26.54 -4.16 -9.41
CA LEU A 406 -26.78 -5.32 -8.54
C LEU A 406 -27.16 -6.61 -9.27
N GLY A 407 -27.69 -6.51 -10.50
CA GLY A 407 -28.06 -7.67 -11.31
C GLY A 407 -26.87 -8.49 -11.84
N SER A 408 -25.66 -7.90 -11.80
CA SER A 408 -24.43 -8.54 -12.27
C SER A 408 -23.71 -9.34 -11.19
N PHE A 409 -24.16 -9.26 -9.92
CA PHE A 409 -23.46 -9.86 -8.80
C PHE A 409 -24.15 -11.16 -8.36
N SER A 410 -23.65 -12.31 -8.83
CA SER A 410 -23.92 -13.63 -8.27
C SER A 410 -22.63 -14.20 -7.71
N ILE A 411 -22.61 -14.57 -6.44
CA ILE A 411 -21.50 -15.34 -5.86
C ILE A 411 -21.97 -16.78 -5.74
N ASP A 412 -21.48 -17.62 -6.62
CA ASP A 412 -21.63 -19.06 -6.52
C ASP A 412 -20.54 -19.63 -5.61
N VAL A 413 -20.85 -19.78 -4.33
CA VAL A 413 -19.97 -20.45 -3.36
C VAL A 413 -20.47 -21.88 -3.16
N LEU A 414 -19.66 -22.89 -3.47
CA LEU A 414 -19.94 -24.31 -3.22
C LEU A 414 -21.25 -24.84 -3.85
N SER A 415 -21.48 -24.61 -5.13
CA SER A 415 -22.72 -24.98 -5.83
C SER A 415 -24.04 -24.44 -5.23
N TRP A 416 -23.95 -23.56 -4.27
CA TRP A 416 -25.05 -22.78 -3.77
C TRP A 416 -24.97 -21.39 -4.41
N SER A 417 -25.84 -21.13 -5.37
CA SER A 417 -26.10 -19.77 -5.84
C SER A 417 -26.82 -19.04 -4.72
N VAL A 418 -26.06 -18.31 -3.89
CA VAL A 418 -26.67 -17.39 -2.95
C VAL A 418 -27.06 -16.16 -3.78
N PRO A 419 -28.37 -15.95 -4.03
CA PRO A 419 -28.81 -14.71 -4.65
C PRO A 419 -28.48 -13.61 -3.62
N MET A 420 -27.39 -12.88 -3.85
CA MET A 420 -27.00 -11.78 -2.97
C MET A 420 -28.03 -10.64 -2.96
N GLY A 421 -29.13 -10.77 -3.68
CA GLY A 421 -30.20 -9.78 -3.71
C GLY A 421 -30.70 -9.37 -2.33
N TRP A 422 -30.74 -10.27 -1.35
CA TRP A 422 -31.21 -9.96 0.01
C TRP A 422 -30.14 -9.33 0.90
N SER A 423 -28.91 -9.83 0.87
CA SER A 423 -27.79 -9.26 1.65
C SER A 423 -27.34 -7.89 1.10
N MET A 424 -27.50 -7.66 -0.20
CA MET A 424 -27.12 -6.41 -0.86
C MET A 424 -28.17 -5.30 -0.69
N TRP A 425 -29.37 -5.62 -0.20
CA TRP A 425 -30.40 -4.61 0.08
C TRP A 425 -29.92 -3.57 1.10
N ILE A 426 -29.09 -3.97 2.06
CA ILE A 426 -28.46 -3.09 3.04
C ILE A 426 -27.63 -1.98 2.36
N PHE A 427 -26.97 -2.30 1.25
CA PHE A 427 -26.13 -1.33 0.54
C PHE A 427 -26.95 -0.32 -0.28
N LYS A 428 -28.21 -0.66 -0.66
CA LYS A 428 -29.12 0.29 -1.31
C LYS A 428 -29.56 1.42 -0.41
N ILE A 429 -29.44 1.28 0.90
CA ILE A 429 -29.75 2.35 1.87
C ILE A 429 -28.71 3.47 1.80
N SER A 430 -27.48 3.15 1.33
CA SER A 430 -26.43 4.15 1.21
C SER A 430 -26.69 5.11 0.04
N PRO A 431 -26.63 6.43 0.24
CA PRO A 431 -26.73 7.41 -0.85
C PRO A 431 -25.62 7.25 -1.88
N PHE A 432 -24.49 6.69 -1.49
CA PHE A 432 -23.37 6.41 -2.39
C PHE A 432 -23.68 5.33 -3.42
N TYR A 433 -24.60 4.41 -3.17
CA TYR A 433 -25.10 3.47 -4.16
C TYR A 433 -25.77 4.17 -5.35
N TYR A 434 -26.66 5.12 -5.07
CA TYR A 434 -27.36 5.88 -6.11
C TYR A 434 -26.40 6.83 -6.86
N LEU A 435 -25.43 7.39 -6.16
CA LEU A 435 -24.38 8.18 -6.77
C LEU A 435 -23.54 7.32 -7.74
N GLY A 436 -23.23 6.07 -7.37
CA GLY A 436 -22.56 5.11 -8.25
C GLY A 436 -23.37 4.84 -9.52
N ILE A 437 -24.69 4.65 -9.40
CA ILE A 437 -25.58 4.48 -10.57
C ILE A 437 -25.54 5.72 -11.48
N ALA A 438 -25.60 6.92 -10.91
CA ALA A 438 -25.57 8.17 -11.66
C ALA A 438 -24.23 8.37 -12.40
N LEU A 439 -23.16 7.82 -11.89
CA LEU A 439 -21.81 7.98 -12.42
C LEU A 439 -21.28 6.74 -13.16
N LYS A 440 -22.17 5.84 -13.62
CA LYS A 440 -21.79 4.63 -14.38
C LYS A 440 -20.86 4.90 -15.57
N GLY A 441 -21.00 6.05 -16.23
CA GLY A 441 -20.16 6.46 -17.35
C GLY A 441 -18.66 6.59 -17.00
N LEU A 442 -18.31 6.68 -15.71
CA LEU A 442 -16.91 6.72 -15.28
C LEU A 442 -16.20 5.35 -15.33
N THR A 443 -16.93 4.26 -15.54
CA THR A 443 -16.38 2.89 -15.63
C THR A 443 -15.39 2.58 -14.49
N PHE A 444 -14.22 2.03 -14.79
CA PHE A 444 -13.19 1.73 -13.78
C PHE A 444 -12.62 2.98 -13.07
N GLY A 445 -12.66 4.18 -13.67
CA GLY A 445 -12.34 5.44 -12.99
C GLY A 445 -13.28 5.72 -11.83
N GLY A 446 -14.55 5.32 -11.95
CA GLY A 446 -15.53 5.39 -10.86
C GLY A 446 -15.13 4.53 -9.66
N VAL A 447 -14.58 3.33 -9.86
CA VAL A 447 -14.07 2.49 -8.75
C VAL A 447 -12.95 3.22 -8.00
N ALA A 448 -12.02 3.84 -8.72
CA ALA A 448 -10.96 4.67 -8.14
C ALA A 448 -11.53 5.87 -7.34
N LEU A 449 -12.60 6.50 -7.85
CA LEU A 449 -13.29 7.58 -7.16
C LEU A 449 -13.95 7.10 -5.86
N GLY A 450 -14.59 5.94 -5.85
CA GLY A 450 -15.19 5.34 -4.65
C GLY A 450 -14.18 5.16 -3.51
N VAL A 451 -12.99 4.66 -3.84
CA VAL A 451 -11.87 4.53 -2.88
C VAL A 451 -11.44 5.91 -2.35
N SER A 452 -11.36 6.91 -3.22
CA SER A 452 -10.98 8.28 -2.85
C SER A 452 -12.02 8.93 -1.95
N MET A 453 -13.31 8.77 -2.25
CA MET A 453 -14.40 9.28 -1.41
C MET A 453 -14.41 8.65 -0.02
N ALA A 454 -14.16 7.34 0.07
CA ALA A 454 -14.03 6.65 1.34
C ALA A 454 -12.83 7.17 2.16
N ALA A 455 -11.71 7.47 1.51
CA ALA A 455 -10.55 8.07 2.18
C ALA A 455 -10.85 9.47 2.72
N LEU A 456 -11.51 10.32 1.93
CA LEU A 456 -11.93 11.66 2.34
C LEU A 456 -12.87 11.61 3.56
N PHE A 457 -13.87 10.73 3.51
CA PHE A 457 -14.77 10.51 4.63
C PHE A 457 -14.04 9.98 5.87
N ASN A 458 -13.17 8.97 5.70
CA ASN A 458 -12.38 8.40 6.79
C ASN A 458 -11.55 9.48 7.49
N PHE A 459 -10.84 10.30 6.72
CA PHE A 459 -10.07 11.41 7.27
C PHE A 459 -10.93 12.42 8.01
N ALA A 460 -12.06 12.86 7.42
CA ALA A 460 -12.97 13.81 8.04
C ALA A 460 -13.58 13.26 9.35
N ALA A 461 -13.98 11.99 9.36
CA ALA A 461 -14.52 11.32 10.54
C ALA A 461 -13.47 11.19 11.64
N LEU A 462 -12.24 10.76 11.30
CA LEU A 462 -11.14 10.69 12.26
C LEU A 462 -10.84 12.07 12.86
N LEU A 463 -10.80 13.11 12.04
CA LEU A 463 -10.56 14.48 12.50
C LEU A 463 -11.68 14.97 13.45
N ALA A 464 -12.94 14.70 13.12
CA ALA A 464 -14.08 15.06 13.94
C ALA A 464 -14.08 14.33 15.30
N ILE A 465 -13.77 13.02 15.30
CA ILE A 465 -13.68 12.23 16.53
C ILE A 465 -12.46 12.68 17.37
N LEU A 466 -11.33 13.00 16.73
CA LEU A 466 -10.14 13.51 17.42
C LEU A 466 -10.46 14.79 18.19
N ASN A 467 -11.22 15.70 17.61
CA ASN A 467 -11.59 16.95 18.26
C ASN A 467 -12.45 16.72 19.54
N ARG A 468 -13.20 15.60 19.60
CA ARG A 468 -13.91 15.19 20.83
C ARG A 468 -12.97 14.55 21.86
N LYS A 469 -11.97 13.77 21.43
CA LYS A 469 -11.02 13.06 22.32
C LYS A 469 -9.89 13.96 22.84
N ALA A 470 -9.49 14.94 22.03
CA ALA A 470 -8.49 15.95 22.37
C ALA A 470 -9.10 17.35 22.21
N PRO A 471 -9.95 17.79 23.16
CA PRO A 471 -10.62 19.08 23.08
C PRO A 471 -9.62 20.23 22.90
N GLY A 472 -9.97 21.18 22.02
CA GLY A 472 -9.06 22.28 21.66
C GLY A 472 -8.01 21.90 20.60
N PHE A 473 -8.19 20.78 19.86
CA PHE A 473 -7.40 20.53 18.67
C PHE A 473 -7.67 21.61 17.60
N ASP A 474 -6.60 22.15 17.01
CA ASP A 474 -6.70 23.26 16.05
C ASP A 474 -7.15 22.78 14.65
N THR A 475 -8.40 22.32 14.57
CA THR A 475 -9.01 21.92 13.29
C THR A 475 -9.08 23.09 12.31
N ARG A 476 -9.29 24.34 12.81
CA ARG A 476 -9.35 25.54 11.96
C ARG A 476 -8.00 25.85 11.34
N GLY A 477 -6.91 25.71 12.10
CA GLY A 477 -5.54 25.85 11.59
C GLY A 477 -5.22 24.84 10.51
N VAL A 478 -5.59 23.58 10.72
CA VAL A 478 -5.43 22.50 9.71
C VAL A 478 -6.20 22.82 8.42
N LEU A 479 -7.48 23.23 8.52
CA LEU A 479 -8.28 23.62 7.36
C LEU A 479 -7.72 24.87 6.66
N LYS A 480 -7.23 25.85 7.42
CA LYS A 480 -6.58 27.04 6.86
C LYS A 480 -5.28 26.71 6.12
N SER A 481 -4.46 25.80 6.67
CA SER A 481 -3.28 25.26 5.97
C SER A 481 -3.71 24.55 4.68
N PHE A 482 -4.70 23.65 4.74
CA PHE A 482 -5.26 22.99 3.55
C PHE A 482 -5.70 24.00 2.48
N ALA A 483 -6.43 25.04 2.85
CA ALA A 483 -6.90 26.06 1.92
C ALA A 483 -5.75 26.85 1.29
N ARG A 484 -4.74 27.25 2.07
CA ARG A 484 -3.56 27.98 1.57
C ARG A 484 -2.71 27.13 0.62
N VAL A 485 -2.44 25.87 1.03
CA VAL A 485 -1.73 24.92 0.19
C VAL A 485 -2.54 24.61 -1.07
N GLY A 486 -3.86 24.49 -0.96
CA GLY A 486 -4.78 24.31 -2.08
C GLY A 486 -4.72 25.46 -3.09
N ALA A 487 -4.70 26.71 -2.62
CA ALA A 487 -4.55 27.89 -3.47
C ALA A 487 -3.18 27.92 -4.18
N ALA A 488 -2.09 27.61 -3.48
CA ALA A 488 -0.76 27.47 -4.07
C ALA A 488 -0.73 26.33 -5.11
N THR A 489 -1.42 25.22 -4.83
CA THR A 489 -1.55 24.08 -5.72
C THR A 489 -2.36 24.43 -6.98
N ALA A 490 -3.42 25.24 -6.87
CA ALA A 490 -4.18 25.69 -8.04
C ALA A 490 -3.32 26.52 -9.01
N ALA A 491 -2.48 27.41 -8.48
CA ALA A 491 -1.52 28.15 -9.31
C ALA A 491 -0.48 27.21 -9.96
N ALA A 492 0.03 26.25 -9.20
CA ALA A 492 0.96 25.22 -9.68
C ALA A 492 0.31 24.31 -10.75
N ALA A 493 -0.96 23.98 -10.57
CA ALA A 493 -1.76 23.22 -11.55
C ALA A 493 -1.88 23.97 -12.89
N ALA A 494 -2.18 25.26 -12.85
CA ALA A 494 -2.23 26.10 -14.06
C ALA A 494 -0.86 26.13 -14.78
N ALA A 495 0.23 26.27 -14.04
CA ALA A 495 1.58 26.24 -14.60
C ALA A 495 1.95 24.86 -15.17
N CYS A 496 1.55 23.78 -14.48
CA CYS A 496 1.74 22.41 -14.97
C CYS A 496 0.99 22.19 -16.29
N TRP A 497 -0.25 22.63 -16.38
CA TRP A 497 -1.07 22.55 -17.59
C TRP A 497 -0.48 23.35 -18.73
N ALA A 498 -0.07 24.62 -18.48
CA ALA A 498 0.57 25.47 -19.47
C ALA A 498 1.88 24.86 -20.00
N ALA A 499 2.73 24.35 -19.11
CA ALA A 499 3.96 23.66 -19.48
C ALA A 499 3.67 22.41 -20.32
N MET A 500 2.67 21.60 -19.91
CA MET A 500 2.27 20.40 -20.64
C MET A 500 1.76 20.74 -22.06
N SER A 501 0.98 21.81 -22.21
CA SER A 501 0.48 22.26 -23.48
C SER A 501 1.60 22.82 -24.39
N ALA A 502 2.52 23.59 -23.81
CA ALA A 502 3.67 24.15 -24.54
C ALA A 502 4.68 23.07 -24.97
N THR A 503 4.73 21.95 -24.28
CA THR A 503 5.67 20.85 -24.54
C THR A 503 5.01 19.64 -25.21
N SER A 504 3.82 19.79 -25.77
CA SER A 504 3.03 18.68 -26.36
C SER A 504 3.73 17.95 -27.51
N GLY A 505 4.67 18.62 -28.21
CA GLY A 505 5.47 18.03 -29.29
C GLY A 505 6.79 17.36 -28.83
N LEU A 506 7.12 17.41 -27.55
CA LEU A 506 8.34 16.83 -27.04
C LEU A 506 8.17 15.34 -26.66
N ASP A 507 9.31 14.66 -26.48
CA ASP A 507 9.35 13.32 -25.92
C ASP A 507 8.63 13.27 -24.55
N PRO A 508 7.89 12.19 -24.24
CA PRO A 508 7.14 12.06 -22.97
C PRO A 508 7.96 12.29 -21.71
N ALA A 509 9.26 11.92 -21.71
CA ALA A 509 10.13 12.17 -20.57
C ALA A 509 10.43 13.66 -20.40
N ALA A 510 10.76 14.35 -21.49
CA ALA A 510 11.01 15.79 -21.50
C ALA A 510 9.75 16.57 -21.10
N GLN A 511 8.59 16.20 -21.66
CA GLN A 511 7.30 16.78 -21.31
C GLN A 511 6.98 16.60 -19.81
N THR A 512 7.20 15.39 -19.27
CA THR A 512 6.99 15.10 -17.85
C THR A 512 7.89 15.96 -16.96
N ILE A 513 9.19 16.01 -17.28
CA ILE A 513 10.16 16.78 -16.49
C ILE A 513 9.82 18.27 -16.51
N ALA A 514 9.52 18.83 -17.68
CA ALA A 514 9.16 20.22 -17.81
C ALA A 514 7.89 20.58 -17.03
N SER A 515 6.85 19.74 -17.15
CA SER A 515 5.58 19.95 -16.45
C SER A 515 5.72 19.85 -14.94
N LEU A 516 6.45 18.85 -14.44
CA LEU A 516 6.70 18.68 -13.01
C LEU A 516 7.61 19.78 -12.45
N ALA A 517 8.63 20.22 -13.19
CA ALA A 517 9.49 21.31 -12.80
C ALA A 517 8.71 22.64 -12.71
N ALA A 518 7.87 22.95 -13.70
CA ALA A 518 6.99 24.12 -13.68
C ALA A 518 6.02 24.07 -12.49
N CYS A 519 5.38 22.91 -12.28
CA CYS A 519 4.50 22.68 -11.14
C CYS A 519 5.21 22.95 -9.81
N GLY A 520 6.38 22.36 -9.58
CA GLY A 520 7.16 22.52 -8.35
C GLY A 520 7.67 23.96 -8.14
N ALA A 521 8.18 24.62 -9.19
CA ALA A 521 8.67 25.98 -9.09
C ALA A 521 7.56 26.97 -8.72
N VAL A 522 6.41 26.90 -9.41
CA VAL A 522 5.27 27.77 -9.13
C VAL A 522 4.64 27.44 -7.78
N PHE A 523 4.57 26.15 -7.39
CA PHE A 523 4.12 25.77 -6.04
C PHE A 523 4.96 26.40 -4.93
N ILE A 524 6.28 26.35 -5.05
CA ILE A 524 7.20 26.96 -4.07
C ILE A 524 7.03 28.47 -4.04
N ALA A 525 6.95 29.12 -5.21
CA ALA A 525 6.78 30.57 -5.32
C ALA A 525 5.43 31.03 -4.72
N ALA A 526 4.34 30.41 -5.12
CA ALA A 526 2.99 30.72 -4.63
C ALA A 526 2.85 30.41 -3.13
N GLY A 527 3.46 29.31 -2.67
CA GLY A 527 3.42 28.95 -1.27
C GLY A 527 4.17 29.93 -0.36
N LYS A 528 5.29 30.48 -0.82
CA LYS A 528 5.98 31.58 -0.11
C LYS A 528 5.12 32.85 -0.11
N PHE A 529 4.51 33.19 -1.21
CA PHE A 529 3.63 34.35 -1.30
C PHE A 529 2.44 34.25 -0.35
N LEU A 530 1.83 33.06 -0.27
CA LEU A 530 0.71 32.76 0.63
C LEU A 530 1.13 32.46 2.08
N LYS A 531 2.42 32.57 2.40
CA LYS A 531 2.99 32.29 3.73
C LYS A 531 2.57 30.92 4.25
N VAL A 532 2.79 29.90 3.43
CA VAL A 532 2.59 28.49 3.81
C VAL A 532 3.76 28.09 4.71
N ALA A 533 3.51 27.92 6.00
CA ALA A 533 4.54 27.68 7.02
C ALA A 533 5.41 26.45 6.69
N GLU A 534 4.82 25.41 6.15
CA GLU A 534 5.48 24.16 5.78
C GLU A 534 6.53 24.36 4.65
N ILE A 535 6.29 25.30 3.74
CA ILE A 535 7.24 25.65 2.67
C ILE A 535 8.37 26.51 3.19
N ASP A 536 8.07 27.44 4.10
CA ASP A 536 9.07 28.29 4.76
C ASP A 536 10.03 27.45 5.60
N ASP A 537 9.53 26.48 6.34
CA ASP A 537 10.34 25.52 7.12
C ASP A 537 11.27 24.70 6.22
N MET A 538 10.77 24.20 5.08
CA MET A 538 11.57 23.44 4.11
C MET A 538 12.68 24.28 3.47
N THR A 539 12.36 25.49 3.03
CA THR A 539 13.35 26.38 2.39
C THR A 539 14.36 26.91 3.39
N GLY A 540 13.94 27.16 4.63
CA GLY A 540 14.83 27.57 5.73
C GLY A 540 15.83 26.47 6.14
N MET A 541 15.43 25.21 6.15
CA MET A 541 16.33 24.08 6.42
C MET A 541 17.35 23.85 5.31
N THR A 542 16.96 23.98 4.05
CA THR A 542 17.88 23.87 2.90
C THR A 542 18.90 25.01 2.89
N LEU A 543 18.49 26.25 3.12
CA LEU A 543 19.41 27.39 3.18
C LEU A 543 20.41 27.31 4.36
N LYS A 544 19.96 26.83 5.52
CA LYS A 544 20.87 26.59 6.68
C LYS A 544 21.88 25.47 6.41
N ARG A 545 21.50 24.42 5.67
CA ARG A 545 22.44 23.35 5.26
C ARG A 545 23.47 23.83 4.22
N PHE A 546 23.04 24.65 3.25
CA PHE A 546 23.97 25.24 2.27
C PHE A 546 24.97 26.20 2.92
N ARG A 547 24.53 27.08 3.85
CA ARG A 547 25.43 27.97 4.62
C ARG A 547 26.42 27.24 5.53
N ARG A 548 26.02 26.05 6.09
CA ARG A 548 26.95 25.23 6.90
C ARG A 548 27.96 24.42 6.06
N LYS A 549 27.81 24.34 4.76
CA LYS A 549 28.79 23.67 3.86
C LYS A 549 29.77 24.67 3.24
N GLN A 550 29.50 25.97 3.34
CA GLN A 550 30.37 27.04 2.81
C GLN A 550 31.20 27.75 3.90
N GLY A 551 31.00 27.48 5.17
CA GLY A 551 31.82 27.84 6.29
C GLY A 551 32.37 26.60 7.02
#